data_e4df8c8e17d311d993ad9af72569cfbb
#
_entry.id   e4df8c8e17d311d993ad9af72569cfbb
#
_cell.length_a   1.000
_cell.length_b   1.000
_cell.length_c   1.000
_cell.angle_alpha   90.00
_cell.angle_beta   90.00
_cell.angle_gamma   90.00
#
_symmetry.space_group_name_H-M   'P 1'
#
loop_
_entity.id
_entity.type
_entity.pdbx_description
1 polymer ?
#
loop_
_entity_poly.entity_id
_entity_poly.type
_entity_poly.pdbx_seq_one_letter_code
_entity_poly.pdbx_strand_id
1 'polypeptide(L)'
;STPIKSSAASDVYKRQGWDELTNSSFLPEGSIILGWQGYGKAALKAAEKGHRFIMTPARIMYLIRYQGPQWFEPLTYFGNNTLKDVYDYEPVQKDWKPEYASLLMGVQGSMWTEFCNKPEDVDYLLFPRLAAVAEVAWTQPEKKDWASFLQAMDRYNGHIAEKGIVYARSMYNIQHKVTPENGGLKLNLECIRPDVEIRYTIDGSEPVANSSVYSDSLIVTGTQLIKCATFAEGVQMGKTLVLPITWNKATAKTILGNKQNEMLMLNGVRGSLKQTDFEWCCRDKNDLISCLLYTS
;
A
#
# COMPACT_ATOMS: atom_id res chain seq x y z
N SER A 1 -22.88 42.47 0.76
CA SER A 1 -21.63 42.57 1.51
C SER A 1 -21.68 41.72 2.77
N THR A 2 -21.64 40.39 2.57
CA THR A 2 -21.67 39.44 3.68
C THR A 2 -20.30 38.76 4.01
N PRO A 3 -19.13 39.24 3.55
CA PRO A 3 -17.86 38.63 3.88
C PRO A 3 -17.28 38.99 5.24
N ILE A 4 -17.70 40.10 5.84
CA ILE A 4 -17.05 40.64 7.07
C ILE A 4 -17.45 39.85 8.34
N LYS A 5 -18.66 39.30 8.39
CA LYS A 5 -19.13 38.54 9.58
C LYS A 5 -18.49 37.15 9.68
N SER A 6 -18.06 36.58 8.57
CA SER A 6 -17.39 35.27 8.53
C SER A 6 -15.91 35.34 8.98
N SER A 7 -15.22 36.48 8.76
CA SER A 7 -13.83 36.64 9.20
C SER A 7 -13.71 36.92 10.73
N ALA A 8 -14.67 37.61 11.34
CA ALA A 8 -14.66 37.86 12.79
C ALA A 8 -14.91 36.58 13.61
N ALA A 9 -15.71 35.64 13.11
CA ALA A 9 -15.90 34.34 13.75
C ALA A 9 -14.69 33.43 13.60
N SER A 10 -13.81 33.62 12.58
CA SER A 10 -12.61 32.86 12.38
C SER A 10 -11.42 33.29 13.24
N ASP A 11 -11.47 34.43 13.90
CA ASP A 11 -10.41 34.90 14.81
C ASP A 11 -10.38 34.15 16.14
N VAL A 12 -11.47 33.43 16.48
CA VAL A 12 -11.56 32.57 17.67
C VAL A 12 -10.99 31.21 17.41
N TYR A 13 -10.99 30.73 16.15
CA TYR A 13 -10.44 29.43 15.73
C TYR A 13 -9.18 29.64 14.87
N LYS A 14 -8.15 28.83 15.14
CA LYS A 14 -6.95 28.84 14.31
C LYS A 14 -7.32 28.46 12.88
N ARG A 15 -6.94 29.28 11.91
CA ARG A 15 -7.23 29.04 10.49
C ARG A 15 -6.44 27.81 10.03
N GLN A 16 -7.14 26.93 9.34
CA GLN A 16 -6.55 25.72 8.76
C GLN A 16 -6.76 25.71 7.26
N GLY A 17 -5.84 25.12 6.54
CA GLY A 17 -6.00 24.91 5.09
C GLY A 17 -4.96 23.98 4.53
N TRP A 18 -5.23 23.54 3.33
CA TRP A 18 -4.35 22.64 2.58
C TRP A 18 -3.08 23.36 2.16
N ASP A 19 -2.07 22.59 1.79
CA ASP A 19 -0.73 23.09 1.52
C ASP A 19 -0.63 24.04 0.30
N GLU A 20 -1.65 24.13 -0.56
CA GLU A 20 -1.77 25.15 -1.61
C GLU A 20 -1.74 26.57 -1.06
N LEU A 21 -2.20 26.78 0.17
CA LEU A 21 -2.14 28.09 0.83
C LEU A 21 -0.71 28.62 0.96
N THR A 22 0.30 27.75 0.99
CA THR A 22 1.71 28.15 1.04
C THR A 22 2.18 28.84 -0.24
N ASN A 23 1.43 28.74 -1.32
CA ASN A 23 1.71 29.46 -2.59
C ASN A 23 1.19 30.90 -2.57
N SER A 24 0.37 31.28 -1.58
CA SER A 24 -0.11 32.65 -1.43
C SER A 24 1.04 33.57 -1.01
N SER A 25 1.00 34.83 -1.51
CA SER A 25 1.91 35.88 -1.08
C SER A 25 1.66 36.32 0.37
N PHE A 26 0.45 36.09 0.87
CA PHE A 26 0.06 36.41 2.24
C PHE A 26 -0.60 35.19 2.91
N LEU A 27 0.03 34.71 3.96
CA LEU A 27 -0.53 33.68 4.83
C LEU A 27 -0.65 34.25 6.25
N PRO A 28 -1.85 34.38 6.82
CA PRO A 28 -2.03 34.97 8.13
C PRO A 28 -1.23 34.26 9.21
N GLU A 29 -0.68 35.00 10.15
CA GLU A 29 0.01 34.45 11.31
C GLU A 29 -0.89 33.47 12.08
N GLY A 30 -0.30 32.41 12.64
CA GLY A 30 -1.03 31.36 13.36
C GLY A 30 -1.81 30.38 12.46
N SER A 31 -1.75 30.51 11.14
CA SER A 31 -2.33 29.54 10.22
C SER A 31 -1.71 28.14 10.41
N ILE A 32 -2.52 27.10 10.29
CA ILE A 32 -2.10 25.69 10.35
C ILE A 32 -2.25 25.11 8.96
N ILE A 33 -1.21 24.47 8.45
CA ILE A 33 -1.17 23.94 7.10
C ILE A 33 -1.24 22.41 7.12
N LEU A 34 -2.16 21.84 6.34
CA LEU A 34 -2.28 20.41 6.13
C LEU A 34 -1.44 20.02 4.91
N GLY A 35 -0.32 19.32 5.15
CA GLY A 35 0.59 18.86 4.11
C GLY A 35 0.10 17.56 3.50
N TRP A 36 -0.57 17.64 2.34
CA TRP A 36 -1.21 16.47 1.72
C TRP A 36 -0.55 16.01 0.43
N GLN A 37 0.07 16.92 -0.34
CA GLN A 37 0.59 16.58 -1.67
C GLN A 37 1.70 15.52 -1.60
N GLY A 38 1.49 14.42 -2.33
CA GLY A 38 2.45 13.33 -2.45
C GLY A 38 2.81 12.71 -1.10
N TYR A 39 4.04 12.92 -0.67
CA TYR A 39 4.58 12.52 0.64
C TYR A 39 4.59 13.66 1.68
N GLY A 40 3.89 14.76 1.41
CA GLY A 40 3.75 15.89 2.33
C GLY A 40 4.87 16.92 2.23
N LYS A 41 5.72 16.91 1.19
CA LYS A 41 6.84 17.86 1.02
C LYS A 41 6.40 19.32 0.97
N ALA A 42 5.16 19.62 0.58
CA ALA A 42 4.65 20.98 0.57
C ALA A 42 4.48 21.57 1.98
N ALA A 43 4.37 20.73 3.03
CA ALA A 43 4.40 21.21 4.42
C ALA A 43 5.74 21.84 4.81
N LEU A 44 6.85 21.49 4.13
CA LEU A 44 8.14 22.13 4.33
C LEU A 44 8.06 23.65 4.11
N LYS A 45 7.34 24.10 3.08
CA LYS A 45 7.13 25.54 2.81
C LYS A 45 6.40 26.24 3.96
N ALA A 46 5.50 25.56 4.65
CA ALA A 46 4.83 26.10 5.83
C ALA A 46 5.82 26.25 6.98
N ALA A 47 6.63 25.22 7.24
CA ALA A 47 7.67 25.22 8.27
C ALA A 47 8.72 26.31 8.03
N GLU A 48 9.18 26.48 6.78
CA GLU A 48 10.13 27.55 6.37
C GLU A 48 9.59 28.96 6.62
N LYS A 49 8.25 29.12 6.57
CA LYS A 49 7.55 30.37 6.88
C LYS A 49 7.16 30.50 8.38
N GLY A 50 7.56 29.55 9.23
CA GLY A 50 7.26 29.54 10.66
C GLY A 50 5.84 29.13 11.02
N HIS A 51 5.06 28.58 10.08
CA HIS A 51 3.70 28.09 10.35
C HIS A 51 3.71 26.67 10.88
N ARG A 52 2.80 26.38 11.78
CA ARG A 52 2.52 25.01 12.24
C ARG A 52 1.87 24.19 11.13
N PHE A 53 2.11 22.89 11.15
CA PHE A 53 1.56 22.00 10.13
C PHE A 53 1.13 20.65 10.71
N ILE A 54 0.23 20.00 9.97
CA ILE A 54 -0.24 18.63 10.20
C ILE A 54 0.13 17.82 8.94
N MET A 55 0.70 16.63 9.14
CA MET A 55 1.04 15.75 8.02
C MET A 55 -0.12 14.81 7.69
N THR A 56 -0.64 14.92 6.48
CA THR A 56 -1.69 14.05 5.94
C THR A 56 -1.39 13.65 4.49
N PRO A 57 -0.17 13.15 4.19
CA PRO A 57 0.27 12.93 2.81
C PRO A 57 -0.58 11.91 2.09
N ALA A 58 -1.01 12.25 0.88
CA ALA A 58 -1.91 11.43 0.08
C ALA A 58 -1.35 10.04 -0.27
N ARG A 59 -0.03 9.89 -0.31
CA ARG A 59 0.61 8.60 -0.58
C ARG A 59 0.53 7.64 0.60
N ILE A 60 0.43 8.14 1.84
CA ILE A 60 0.52 7.33 3.06
C ILE A 60 -0.72 7.47 3.94
N MET A 61 -1.24 8.67 4.12
CA MET A 61 -2.34 8.94 5.08
C MET A 61 -3.72 9.02 4.44
N TYR A 62 -3.85 8.87 3.11
CA TYR A 62 -5.15 8.73 2.46
C TYR A 62 -5.60 7.27 2.54
N LEU A 63 -6.49 6.99 3.49
CA LEU A 63 -6.94 5.65 3.83
C LEU A 63 -7.99 5.09 2.85
N ILE A 64 -8.12 5.69 1.69
CA ILE A 64 -8.97 5.22 0.57
C ILE A 64 -8.20 4.36 -0.43
N ARG A 65 -6.92 4.07 -0.17
CA ARG A 65 -6.07 3.27 -1.08
C ARG A 65 -6.14 1.80 -0.71
N TYR A 66 -5.70 0.95 -1.63
CA TYR A 66 -5.59 -0.49 -1.38
C TYR A 66 -4.68 -0.79 -0.19
N GLN A 67 -5.11 -1.71 0.68
CA GLN A 67 -4.36 -2.08 1.89
C GLN A 67 -3.39 -3.24 1.67
N GLY A 68 -3.45 -3.86 0.51
CA GLY A 68 -2.61 -4.99 0.12
C GLY A 68 -2.67 -5.24 -1.37
N PRO A 69 -2.35 -6.46 -1.82
CA PRO A 69 -2.39 -6.80 -3.24
C PRO A 69 -3.78 -6.56 -3.82
N GLN A 70 -3.84 -5.72 -4.85
CA GLN A 70 -5.10 -5.17 -5.35
C GLN A 70 -6.06 -6.23 -5.92
N TRP A 71 -5.54 -7.37 -6.40
CA TRP A 71 -6.39 -8.50 -6.84
C TRP A 71 -7.23 -9.14 -5.74
N PHE A 72 -6.91 -8.85 -4.47
CA PHE A 72 -7.67 -9.31 -3.31
C PHE A 72 -8.59 -8.24 -2.72
N GLU A 73 -8.39 -6.98 -3.11
CA GLU A 73 -9.07 -5.84 -2.52
C GLU A 73 -10.39 -5.50 -3.25
N PRO A 74 -11.35 -4.90 -2.56
CA PRO A 74 -12.45 -4.21 -3.24
C PRO A 74 -11.92 -3.04 -4.04
N LEU A 75 -12.64 -2.65 -5.10
CA LEU A 75 -12.28 -1.48 -5.89
C LEU A 75 -12.24 -0.22 -5.02
N THR A 76 -11.12 0.49 -5.07
CA THR A 76 -10.95 1.77 -4.39
C THR A 76 -9.96 2.67 -5.17
N TYR A 77 -9.49 3.75 -4.55
CA TYR A 77 -8.57 4.67 -5.20
C TYR A 77 -7.21 4.01 -5.44
N PHE A 78 -6.60 4.32 -6.59
CA PHE A 78 -5.37 3.67 -7.05
C PHE A 78 -4.17 3.81 -6.09
N GLY A 79 -3.27 2.84 -6.17
CA GLY A 79 -2.03 2.76 -5.39
C GLY A 79 -2.21 2.04 -4.06
N ASN A 80 -1.16 1.37 -3.64
CA ASN A 80 -1.11 0.64 -2.38
C ASN A 80 -0.68 1.55 -1.23
N ASN A 81 -1.24 1.28 -0.08
CA ASN A 81 -0.91 1.90 1.19
C ASN A 81 -1.18 0.86 2.29
N THR A 82 -0.21 0.00 2.50
CA THR A 82 -0.34 -1.12 3.44
C THR A 82 -0.29 -0.65 4.89
N LEU A 83 -0.66 -1.54 5.81
CA LEU A 83 -0.50 -1.31 7.25
C LEU A 83 0.96 -0.96 7.59
N LYS A 84 1.92 -1.64 6.94
CA LYS A 84 3.36 -1.41 7.14
C LYS A 84 3.80 -0.05 6.62
N ASP A 85 3.30 0.39 5.45
CA ASP A 85 3.63 1.70 4.89
C ASP A 85 3.20 2.83 5.81
N VAL A 86 2.00 2.72 6.41
CA VAL A 86 1.51 3.71 7.38
C VAL A 86 2.34 3.68 8.66
N TYR A 87 2.63 2.48 9.19
CA TYR A 87 3.45 2.31 10.38
C TYR A 87 4.86 2.88 10.24
N ASP A 88 5.51 2.66 9.09
CA ASP A 88 6.88 3.12 8.82
C ASP A 88 6.99 4.61 8.53
N TYR A 89 5.87 5.30 8.35
CA TYR A 89 5.89 6.71 8.01
C TYR A 89 6.52 7.56 9.11
N GLU A 90 7.42 8.46 8.69
CA GLU A 90 8.05 9.48 9.55
C GLU A 90 7.56 10.86 9.13
N PRO A 91 6.82 11.58 10.01
CA PRO A 91 6.21 12.87 9.65
C PRO A 91 7.23 13.98 9.37
N VAL A 92 8.36 13.97 10.07
CA VAL A 92 9.48 14.88 9.81
C VAL A 92 10.50 14.14 8.96
N GLN A 93 10.70 14.60 7.74
CA GLN A 93 11.62 13.95 6.81
C GLN A 93 13.07 14.16 7.27
N LYS A 94 13.94 13.17 7.05
CA LYS A 94 15.35 13.18 7.50
C LYS A 94 16.19 14.33 6.94
N ASP A 95 15.80 14.88 5.79
CA ASP A 95 16.46 16.00 5.11
C ASP A 95 15.94 17.37 5.58
N TRP A 96 14.97 17.40 6.51
CA TRP A 96 14.44 18.64 7.05
C TRP A 96 15.27 19.14 8.23
N LYS A 97 15.25 20.46 8.44
CA LYS A 97 15.92 21.04 9.62
C LYS A 97 15.26 20.58 10.91
N PRO A 98 16.05 20.21 11.94
CA PRO A 98 15.51 19.71 13.21
C PRO A 98 14.49 20.64 13.88
N GLU A 99 14.69 21.97 13.74
CA GLU A 99 13.77 22.97 14.32
C GLU A 99 12.34 22.86 13.80
N TYR A 100 12.13 22.31 12.59
CA TYR A 100 10.80 22.17 12.00
C TYR A 100 9.94 21.12 12.73
N ALA A 101 10.55 20.20 13.45
CA ALA A 101 9.85 19.24 14.27
C ALA A 101 8.96 19.90 15.33
N SER A 102 9.38 21.06 15.87
CA SER A 102 8.59 21.84 16.86
C SER A 102 7.34 22.47 16.26
N LEU A 103 7.25 22.60 14.94
CA LEU A 103 6.09 23.15 14.23
C LEU A 103 5.11 22.07 13.81
N LEU A 104 5.49 20.79 13.85
CA LEU A 104 4.61 19.66 13.59
C LEU A 104 3.60 19.53 14.74
N MET A 105 2.31 19.55 14.41
CA MET A 105 1.23 19.34 15.37
C MET A 105 0.83 17.87 15.49
N GLY A 106 1.12 17.06 14.48
CA GLY A 106 0.77 15.66 14.43
C GLY A 106 0.48 15.18 13.01
N VAL A 107 -0.15 14.01 12.92
CA VAL A 107 -0.55 13.37 11.68
C VAL A 107 -2.07 13.23 11.61
N GLN A 108 -2.61 13.14 10.38
CA GLN A 108 -4.03 12.93 10.13
C GLN A 108 -4.21 11.86 9.05
N GLY A 109 -5.00 10.83 9.34
CA GLY A 109 -5.56 9.95 8.33
C GLY A 109 -6.73 10.63 7.63
N SER A 110 -6.72 10.67 6.29
CA SER A 110 -7.81 11.24 5.49
C SER A 110 -8.59 10.13 4.81
N MET A 111 -9.92 10.15 5.00
CA MET A 111 -10.85 9.22 4.39
C MET A 111 -11.79 9.97 3.47
N TRP A 112 -11.86 9.51 2.20
CA TRP A 112 -12.74 10.03 1.16
C TRP A 112 -13.67 8.91 0.71
N THR A 113 -14.91 9.21 0.39
CA THR A 113 -15.97 8.19 0.30
C THR A 113 -16.41 7.86 -1.12
N GLU A 114 -15.64 8.24 -2.13
CA GLU A 114 -15.99 8.03 -3.56
C GLU A 114 -16.21 6.54 -3.92
N PHE A 115 -15.60 5.63 -3.15
CA PHE A 115 -15.71 4.19 -3.35
C PHE A 115 -16.49 3.49 -2.24
N CYS A 116 -17.13 4.22 -1.33
CA CYS A 116 -17.87 3.65 -0.22
C CYS A 116 -19.37 3.71 -0.50
N ASN A 117 -20.03 2.56 -0.56
CA ASN A 117 -21.46 2.44 -0.78
C ASN A 117 -22.23 2.22 0.51
N LYS A 118 -21.55 1.77 1.57
CA LYS A 118 -22.13 1.44 2.87
C LYS A 118 -21.09 1.66 3.99
N PRO A 119 -21.52 1.78 5.26
CA PRO A 119 -20.62 2.03 6.39
C PRO A 119 -19.48 1.01 6.52
N GLU A 120 -19.74 -0.27 6.23
CA GLU A 120 -18.73 -1.33 6.31
C GLU A 120 -17.59 -1.14 5.30
N ASP A 121 -17.82 -0.45 4.19
CA ASP A 121 -16.77 -0.11 3.24
C ASP A 121 -15.80 0.92 3.85
N VAL A 122 -16.33 1.86 4.63
CA VAL A 122 -15.54 2.84 5.39
C VAL A 122 -14.73 2.14 6.47
N ASP A 123 -15.35 1.26 7.25
CA ASP A 123 -14.67 0.48 8.28
C ASP A 123 -13.53 -0.34 7.68
N TYR A 124 -13.80 -1.07 6.58
CA TYR A 124 -12.81 -1.86 5.88
C TYR A 124 -11.61 -1.02 5.44
N LEU A 125 -11.84 0.17 4.89
CA LEU A 125 -10.77 1.05 4.41
C LEU A 125 -9.99 1.71 5.55
N LEU A 126 -10.63 2.01 6.69
CA LEU A 126 -9.98 2.60 7.85
C LEU A 126 -9.16 1.58 8.64
N PHE A 127 -9.74 0.42 8.93
CA PHE A 127 -9.14 -0.55 9.82
C PHE A 127 -8.40 -1.67 9.07
N PRO A 128 -7.23 -2.09 9.56
CA PRO A 128 -6.56 -1.69 10.81
C PRO A 128 -5.64 -0.46 10.70
N ARG A 129 -5.49 0.17 9.52
CA ARG A 129 -4.51 1.26 9.29
C ARG A 129 -4.67 2.47 10.22
N LEU A 130 -5.89 2.75 10.69
CA LEU A 130 -6.09 3.84 11.63
C LEU A 130 -5.31 3.62 12.95
N ALA A 131 -5.12 2.38 13.37
CA ALA A 131 -4.24 2.06 14.49
C ALA A 131 -2.78 2.39 14.21
N ALA A 132 -2.30 2.16 12.97
CA ALA A 132 -0.95 2.56 12.57
C ALA A 132 -0.79 4.09 12.51
N VAL A 133 -1.84 4.83 12.10
CA VAL A 133 -1.83 6.31 12.21
C VAL A 133 -1.68 6.75 13.67
N ALA A 134 -2.37 6.10 14.60
CA ALA A 134 -2.22 6.38 16.03
C ALA A 134 -0.81 6.05 16.52
N GLU A 135 -0.22 4.94 16.08
CA GLU A 135 1.16 4.57 16.43
C GLU A 135 2.16 5.63 15.96
N VAL A 136 2.03 6.12 14.73
CA VAL A 136 2.86 7.22 14.19
C VAL A 136 2.69 8.51 14.99
N ALA A 137 1.46 8.78 15.48
CA ALA A 137 1.16 10.00 16.23
C ALA A 137 1.71 10.00 17.67
N TRP A 138 1.80 8.82 18.30
CA TRP A 138 2.05 8.72 19.75
C TRP A 138 3.37 8.04 20.11
N THR A 139 3.97 7.27 19.20
CA THR A 139 5.20 6.53 19.46
C THR A 139 6.39 7.22 18.80
N GLN A 140 7.44 7.48 19.57
CA GLN A 140 8.68 8.03 19.03
C GLN A 140 9.33 7.04 18.06
N PRO A 141 9.93 7.51 16.94
CA PRO A 141 10.47 6.63 15.90
C PRO A 141 11.41 5.54 16.41
N GLU A 142 12.30 5.89 17.33
CA GLU A 142 13.28 4.98 17.95
C GLU A 142 12.68 3.95 18.92
N LYS A 143 11.40 4.10 19.28
CA LYS A 143 10.65 3.17 20.13
C LYS A 143 9.71 2.27 19.36
N LYS A 144 9.57 2.50 18.05
CA LYS A 144 8.73 1.65 17.21
C LYS A 144 9.33 0.25 17.11
N ASP A 145 8.51 -0.75 17.37
CA ASP A 145 8.84 -2.17 17.18
C ASP A 145 7.70 -2.87 16.44
N TRP A 146 7.97 -3.30 15.22
CA TRP A 146 6.96 -3.88 14.34
C TRP A 146 6.35 -5.17 14.88
N ALA A 147 7.15 -6.04 15.50
CA ALA A 147 6.66 -7.29 16.05
C ALA A 147 5.70 -7.06 17.22
N SER A 148 6.06 -6.18 18.15
CA SER A 148 5.19 -5.77 19.27
C SER A 148 3.91 -5.09 18.79
N PHE A 149 4.01 -4.25 17.75
CA PHE A 149 2.84 -3.61 17.13
C PHE A 149 1.89 -4.66 16.55
N LEU A 150 2.40 -5.67 15.82
CA LEU A 150 1.58 -6.74 15.26
C LEU A 150 0.85 -7.56 16.34
N GLN A 151 1.52 -7.87 17.46
CA GLN A 151 0.87 -8.52 18.59
C GLN A 151 -0.24 -7.68 19.23
N ALA A 152 -0.02 -6.36 19.32
CA ALA A 152 -1.06 -5.42 19.77
C ALA A 152 -2.22 -5.37 18.77
N MET A 153 -1.93 -5.42 17.47
CA MET A 153 -2.93 -5.45 16.40
C MET A 153 -3.82 -6.68 16.44
N ASP A 154 -3.29 -7.87 16.78
CA ASP A 154 -4.10 -9.07 16.88
C ASP A 154 -5.15 -8.93 17.98
N ARG A 155 -4.78 -8.40 19.15
CA ARG A 155 -5.73 -8.10 20.25
C ARG A 155 -6.72 -7.01 19.84
N TYR A 156 -6.24 -5.94 19.19
CA TYR A 156 -7.09 -4.85 18.73
C TYR A 156 -8.12 -5.31 17.70
N ASN A 157 -7.71 -6.10 16.71
CA ASN A 157 -8.59 -6.64 15.68
C ASN A 157 -9.66 -7.56 16.27
N GLY A 158 -9.31 -8.39 17.27
CA GLY A 158 -10.29 -9.18 18.02
C GLY A 158 -11.34 -8.28 18.68
N HIS A 159 -10.90 -7.23 19.36
CA HIS A 159 -11.78 -6.32 20.08
C HIS A 159 -12.72 -5.52 19.16
N ILE A 160 -12.22 -5.01 18.00
CA ILE A 160 -13.10 -4.31 17.05
C ILE A 160 -14.07 -5.27 16.35
N ALA A 161 -13.66 -6.52 16.10
CA ALA A 161 -14.55 -7.55 15.56
C ALA A 161 -15.72 -7.88 16.50
N GLU A 162 -15.48 -7.98 17.81
CA GLU A 162 -16.52 -8.16 18.82
C GLU A 162 -17.55 -7.02 18.82
N LYS A 163 -17.15 -5.83 18.40
CA LYS A 163 -18.04 -4.67 18.23
C LYS A 163 -18.76 -4.64 16.88
N GLY A 164 -18.56 -5.64 16.02
CA GLY A 164 -19.16 -5.71 14.69
C GLY A 164 -18.48 -4.80 13.65
N ILE A 165 -17.32 -4.24 13.95
CA ILE A 165 -16.57 -3.39 13.02
C ILE A 165 -15.83 -4.29 12.02
N VAL A 166 -16.06 -4.03 10.73
CA VAL A 166 -15.36 -4.72 9.64
C VAL A 166 -13.94 -4.18 9.50
N TYR A 167 -12.96 -5.06 9.38
CA TYR A 167 -11.59 -4.65 9.13
C TYR A 167 -10.92 -5.48 8.03
N ALA A 168 -9.98 -4.88 7.32
CA ALA A 168 -9.24 -5.56 6.28
C ALA A 168 -8.23 -6.55 6.85
N ARG A 169 -8.21 -7.76 6.31
CA ARG A 169 -7.20 -8.78 6.60
C ARG A 169 -6.06 -8.79 5.57
N SER A 170 -5.92 -7.70 4.83
CA SER A 170 -4.99 -7.55 3.72
C SER A 170 -3.53 -7.75 4.11
N MET A 171 -3.19 -7.51 5.39
CA MET A 171 -1.87 -7.77 5.95
C MET A 171 -1.44 -9.24 5.91
N TYR A 172 -2.36 -10.16 5.71
CA TYR A 172 -2.08 -11.60 5.58
C TYR A 172 -2.03 -12.06 4.13
N ASN A 173 -2.38 -11.19 3.16
CA ASN A 173 -2.40 -11.56 1.76
C ASN A 173 -0.99 -11.54 1.15
N ILE A 174 -0.75 -12.50 0.26
CA ILE A 174 0.54 -12.70 -0.39
C ILE A 174 0.69 -11.72 -1.56
N GLN A 175 1.80 -11.00 -1.58
CA GLN A 175 2.31 -10.34 -2.77
C GLN A 175 3.21 -11.31 -3.54
N HIS A 176 3.18 -11.24 -4.87
CA HIS A 176 4.01 -12.08 -5.70
C HIS A 176 4.75 -11.27 -6.77
N LYS A 177 5.88 -11.82 -7.19
CA LYS A 177 6.64 -11.33 -8.33
C LYS A 177 7.18 -12.52 -9.11
N VAL A 178 6.88 -12.54 -10.41
CA VAL A 178 7.36 -13.58 -11.32
C VAL A 178 8.36 -12.96 -12.28
N THR A 179 9.57 -13.48 -12.31
CA THR A 179 10.66 -12.98 -13.17
C THR A 179 11.33 -14.12 -13.93
N PRO A 180 11.68 -13.92 -15.23
CA PRO A 180 12.49 -14.87 -15.95
C PRO A 180 13.87 -15.01 -15.32
N GLU A 181 14.31 -16.24 -15.11
CA GLU A 181 15.63 -16.56 -14.56
C GLU A 181 16.14 -17.92 -15.08
N ASN A 182 17.32 -17.96 -15.70
CA ASN A 182 18.01 -19.19 -16.11
C ASN A 182 17.16 -20.20 -16.92
N GLY A 183 16.32 -19.70 -17.84
CA GLY A 183 15.43 -20.55 -18.65
C GLY A 183 14.16 -21.03 -17.94
N GLY A 184 13.94 -20.60 -16.68
CA GLY A 184 12.74 -20.79 -15.88
C GLY A 184 12.08 -19.46 -15.50
N LEU A 185 11.07 -19.54 -14.68
CA LEU A 185 10.46 -18.39 -14.02
C LEU A 185 10.72 -18.50 -12.51
N LYS A 186 11.29 -17.46 -11.92
CA LYS A 186 11.43 -17.35 -10.49
C LYS A 186 10.20 -16.67 -9.91
N LEU A 187 9.49 -17.36 -9.05
CA LEU A 187 8.36 -16.84 -8.27
C LEU A 187 8.83 -16.48 -6.88
N ASN A 188 8.73 -15.18 -6.54
CA ASN A 188 8.94 -14.68 -5.20
C ASN A 188 7.59 -14.38 -4.57
N LEU A 189 7.41 -14.81 -3.31
CA LEU A 189 6.19 -14.62 -2.52
C LEU A 189 6.56 -13.89 -1.23
N GLU A 190 5.80 -12.85 -0.89
CA GLU A 190 6.04 -12.03 0.30
C GLU A 190 4.74 -11.78 1.05
N CYS A 191 4.82 -11.71 2.37
CA CYS A 191 3.75 -11.26 3.26
C CYS A 191 4.32 -10.25 4.25
N ILE A 192 3.58 -9.18 4.55
CA ILE A 192 4.02 -8.17 5.54
C ILE A 192 3.97 -8.69 6.98
N ARG A 193 3.29 -9.82 7.21
CA ARG A 193 3.27 -10.55 8.49
C ARG A 193 4.41 -11.57 8.52
N PRO A 194 5.49 -11.32 9.30
CA PRO A 194 6.63 -12.25 9.36
C PRO A 194 6.35 -13.52 10.17
N ASP A 195 5.26 -13.52 10.93
CA ASP A 195 4.83 -14.58 11.85
C ASP A 195 3.87 -15.59 11.23
N VAL A 196 3.67 -15.53 9.90
CA VAL A 196 2.88 -16.51 9.15
C VAL A 196 3.76 -17.34 8.23
N GLU A 197 3.36 -18.57 7.98
CA GLU A 197 3.96 -19.44 6.97
C GLU A 197 3.21 -19.28 5.64
N ILE A 198 3.94 -19.11 4.53
CA ILE A 198 3.36 -19.23 3.21
C ILE A 198 3.41 -20.68 2.78
N ARG A 199 2.25 -21.26 2.47
CA ARG A 199 2.12 -22.63 1.96
C ARG A 199 1.60 -22.62 0.54
N TYR A 200 2.05 -23.58 -0.26
CA TYR A 200 1.71 -23.62 -1.68
C TYR A 200 1.47 -25.01 -2.22
N THR A 201 0.80 -25.04 -3.37
CA THR A 201 0.59 -26.23 -4.24
C THR A 201 0.96 -25.83 -5.69
N ILE A 202 1.29 -26.81 -6.51
CA ILE A 202 1.66 -26.60 -7.92
C ILE A 202 0.73 -27.34 -8.91
N ASP A 203 -0.23 -28.06 -8.39
CA ASP A 203 -1.23 -28.86 -9.11
C ASP A 203 -2.61 -28.23 -9.15
N GLY A 204 -2.73 -27.03 -8.56
CA GLY A 204 -4.00 -26.29 -8.46
C GLY A 204 -4.92 -26.72 -7.33
N SER A 205 -4.51 -27.67 -6.48
CA SER A 205 -5.23 -27.98 -5.25
C SER A 205 -5.19 -26.81 -4.26
N GLU A 206 -6.16 -26.71 -3.34
CA GLU A 206 -6.14 -25.67 -2.31
C GLU A 206 -5.01 -25.93 -1.31
N PRO A 207 -4.19 -24.89 -0.97
CA PRO A 207 -3.20 -25.02 0.09
C PRO A 207 -3.87 -25.31 1.43
N VAL A 208 -3.31 -26.23 2.17
CA VAL A 208 -3.75 -26.62 3.52
C VAL A 208 -2.57 -26.60 4.49
N ALA A 209 -2.84 -26.75 5.78
CA ALA A 209 -1.83 -26.65 6.85
C ALA A 209 -0.62 -27.60 6.68
N ASN A 210 -0.75 -28.68 5.94
CA ASN A 210 0.33 -29.64 5.65
C ASN A 210 0.87 -29.56 4.21
N SER A 211 0.45 -28.56 3.42
CA SER A 211 1.03 -28.28 2.11
C SER A 211 2.48 -27.82 2.24
N SER A 212 3.25 -27.85 1.13
CA SER A 212 4.63 -27.42 1.11
C SER A 212 4.81 -25.99 1.62
N VAL A 213 5.84 -25.77 2.43
CA VAL A 213 6.19 -24.45 2.95
C VAL A 213 7.08 -23.73 1.95
N TYR A 214 6.76 -22.50 1.65
CA TYR A 214 7.60 -21.61 0.86
C TYR A 214 8.71 -21.03 1.76
N SER A 215 9.97 -21.15 1.34
CA SER A 215 11.10 -20.68 2.12
C SER A 215 11.88 -19.54 1.47
N ASP A 216 12.03 -19.54 0.15
CA ASP A 216 12.86 -18.54 -0.54
C ASP A 216 12.28 -18.18 -1.91
N SER A 217 12.30 -19.14 -2.85
CA SER A 217 11.76 -18.91 -4.20
C SER A 217 11.32 -20.25 -4.82
N LEU A 218 10.41 -20.16 -5.78
CA LEU A 218 10.02 -21.31 -6.59
C LEU A 218 10.48 -21.09 -8.03
N ILE A 219 11.14 -22.10 -8.59
CA ILE A 219 11.49 -22.12 -10.02
C ILE A 219 10.44 -22.91 -10.77
N VAL A 220 9.77 -22.24 -11.70
CA VAL A 220 8.72 -22.81 -12.55
C VAL A 220 9.29 -23.01 -13.95
N THR A 221 9.20 -24.23 -14.49
CA THR A 221 9.77 -24.60 -15.80
C THR A 221 8.73 -25.05 -16.81
N GLY A 222 7.44 -24.91 -16.51
CA GLY A 222 6.35 -25.33 -17.37
C GLY A 222 5.02 -24.70 -16.99
N THR A 223 3.96 -25.06 -17.71
CA THR A 223 2.60 -24.64 -17.40
C THR A 223 2.15 -25.28 -16.08
N GLN A 224 1.77 -24.46 -15.11
CA GLN A 224 1.32 -24.88 -13.78
C GLN A 224 0.23 -23.96 -13.24
N LEU A 225 -0.62 -24.51 -12.40
CA LEU A 225 -1.56 -23.73 -11.59
C LEU A 225 -1.05 -23.73 -10.15
N ILE A 226 -0.42 -22.65 -9.76
CA ILE A 226 0.14 -22.48 -8.42
C ILE A 226 -0.89 -21.80 -7.54
N LYS A 227 -1.14 -22.35 -6.35
CA LYS A 227 -1.94 -21.71 -5.32
C LYS A 227 -1.14 -21.54 -4.05
N CYS A 228 -1.27 -20.38 -3.41
CA CYS A 228 -0.54 -20.05 -2.19
C CYS A 228 -1.48 -19.39 -1.18
N ALA A 229 -1.29 -19.69 0.10
CA ALA A 229 -1.99 -19.01 1.18
C ALA A 229 -1.08 -18.90 2.42
N THR A 230 -1.38 -17.94 3.27
CA THR A 230 -0.69 -17.76 4.56
C THR A 230 -1.39 -18.53 5.65
N PHE A 231 -0.60 -19.12 6.56
CA PHE A 231 -1.07 -19.90 7.69
C PHE A 231 -0.39 -19.47 8.99
N ALA A 232 -1.14 -19.46 10.07
CA ALA A 232 -0.65 -19.36 11.43
C ALA A 232 -1.30 -20.46 12.28
N GLU A 233 -0.50 -21.22 13.03
CA GLU A 233 -0.97 -22.33 13.89
C GLU A 233 -1.91 -23.32 13.16
N GLY A 234 -1.63 -23.56 11.87
CA GLY A 234 -2.43 -24.44 11.02
C GLY A 234 -3.74 -23.85 10.48
N VAL A 235 -4.05 -22.60 10.81
CA VAL A 235 -5.25 -21.88 10.33
C VAL A 235 -4.86 -20.96 9.19
N GLN A 236 -5.63 -20.99 8.09
CA GLN A 236 -5.44 -20.08 6.97
C GLN A 236 -5.80 -18.65 7.38
N MET A 237 -4.88 -17.72 7.16
CA MET A 237 -4.99 -16.31 7.55
C MET A 237 -5.43 -15.40 6.42
N GLY A 238 -4.77 -15.48 5.27
CA GLY A 238 -5.04 -14.67 4.08
C GLY A 238 -5.89 -15.39 3.04
N LYS A 239 -6.24 -14.66 1.98
CA LYS A 239 -6.92 -15.22 0.81
C LYS A 239 -5.94 -16.07 -0.01
N THR A 240 -6.44 -17.11 -0.67
CA THR A 240 -5.63 -17.93 -1.58
C THR A 240 -5.25 -17.11 -2.80
N LEU A 241 -3.95 -16.95 -3.03
CA LEU A 241 -3.39 -16.44 -4.28
C LEU A 241 -3.43 -17.56 -5.32
N VAL A 242 -4.01 -17.29 -6.49
CA VAL A 242 -4.12 -18.22 -7.60
C VAL A 242 -3.30 -17.69 -8.77
N LEU A 243 -2.23 -18.39 -9.14
CA LEU A 243 -1.32 -18.03 -10.20
C LEU A 243 -1.34 -19.06 -11.33
N PRO A 244 -2.13 -18.84 -12.40
CA PRO A 244 -2.09 -19.65 -13.59
C PRO A 244 -0.86 -19.27 -14.44
N ILE A 245 0.22 -20.00 -14.33
CA ILE A 245 1.39 -19.84 -15.17
C ILE A 245 1.16 -20.60 -16.48
N THR A 246 1.16 -19.87 -17.60
CA THR A 246 1.03 -20.45 -18.94
C THR A 246 2.35 -20.37 -19.68
N TRP A 247 2.94 -21.52 -19.97
CA TRP A 247 4.19 -21.57 -20.72
C TRP A 247 3.96 -21.41 -22.22
N ASN A 248 4.63 -20.47 -22.83
CA ASN A 248 4.59 -20.21 -24.28
C ASN A 248 6.00 -19.93 -24.81
N LYS A 249 6.15 -19.71 -26.13
CA LYS A 249 7.44 -19.48 -26.78
C LYS A 249 8.21 -18.27 -26.25
N ALA A 250 7.53 -17.26 -25.72
CA ALA A 250 8.13 -16.04 -25.18
C ALA A 250 8.49 -16.19 -23.68
N THR A 251 7.85 -17.12 -22.96
CA THR A 251 8.04 -17.30 -21.52
C THR A 251 9.50 -17.60 -21.18
N ALA A 252 10.01 -16.93 -20.16
CA ALA A 252 11.39 -17.06 -19.67
C ALA A 252 12.50 -16.68 -20.69
N LYS A 253 12.16 -15.95 -21.75
CA LYS A 253 13.16 -15.45 -22.71
C LYS A 253 13.77 -14.13 -22.25
N THR A 254 14.92 -13.79 -22.80
CA THR A 254 15.56 -12.50 -22.59
C THR A 254 14.91 -11.43 -23.48
N ILE A 255 14.63 -10.27 -22.91
CA ILE A 255 14.18 -9.10 -23.65
C ILE A 255 15.39 -8.28 -24.07
N LEU A 256 15.42 -7.88 -25.35
CA LEU A 256 16.35 -6.86 -25.83
C LEU A 256 15.65 -5.50 -25.73
N GLY A 257 15.85 -4.80 -24.63
CA GLY A 257 15.26 -3.50 -24.32
C GLY A 257 15.39 -3.18 -22.83
N ASN A 258 15.14 -1.96 -22.46
CA ASN A 258 15.47 -1.48 -21.10
C ASN A 258 14.26 -0.91 -20.35
N LYS A 259 13.07 -1.51 -20.48
CA LYS A 259 11.85 -0.98 -19.86
C LYS A 259 11.30 -1.87 -18.75
N GLN A 260 10.97 -1.22 -17.66
CA GLN A 260 10.61 -1.84 -16.37
C GLN A 260 9.38 -2.78 -16.41
N ASN A 261 8.46 -2.58 -17.36
CA ASN A 261 7.22 -3.36 -17.46
C ASN A 261 7.28 -4.49 -18.51
N GLU A 262 8.37 -4.61 -19.25
CA GLU A 262 8.51 -5.63 -20.29
C GLU A 262 8.57 -7.05 -19.74
N MET A 263 9.01 -7.19 -18.48
CA MET A 263 9.07 -8.47 -17.77
C MET A 263 7.70 -9.13 -17.61
N LEU A 264 6.62 -8.35 -17.52
CA LEU A 264 5.24 -8.87 -17.43
C LEU A 264 4.83 -9.66 -18.67
N MET A 265 5.43 -9.39 -19.83
CA MET A 265 5.15 -10.11 -21.07
C MET A 265 5.75 -11.51 -21.12
N LEU A 266 6.72 -11.78 -20.26
CA LEU A 266 7.52 -13.01 -20.27
C LEU A 266 7.35 -13.87 -19.02
N ASN A 267 6.56 -13.42 -18.06
CA ASN A 267 6.35 -14.08 -16.77
C ASN A 267 5.34 -15.24 -16.83
N GLY A 268 4.71 -15.48 -18.00
CA GLY A 268 3.73 -16.56 -18.17
C GLY A 268 2.38 -16.30 -17.50
N VAL A 269 2.21 -15.19 -16.79
CA VAL A 269 0.92 -14.81 -16.17
C VAL A 269 0.11 -13.99 -17.16
N ARG A 270 -1.19 -14.24 -17.25
CA ARG A 270 -2.11 -13.47 -18.10
C ARG A 270 -2.89 -12.49 -17.26
N GLY A 271 -2.96 -11.25 -17.74
CA GLY A 271 -3.87 -10.26 -17.21
C GLY A 271 -5.33 -10.66 -17.40
N SER A 272 -6.20 -10.20 -16.52
CA SER A 272 -7.65 -10.38 -16.57
C SER A 272 -8.36 -9.07 -16.89
N LEU A 273 -9.68 -9.12 -17.12
CA LEU A 273 -10.48 -7.90 -17.32
C LEU A 273 -10.81 -7.16 -16.02
N LYS A 274 -10.28 -7.62 -14.88
CA LYS A 274 -10.48 -6.92 -13.60
C LYS A 274 -9.66 -5.64 -13.59
N GLN A 275 -10.25 -4.54 -13.20
CA GLN A 275 -9.58 -3.23 -13.08
C GLN A 275 -8.41 -3.25 -12.07
N THR A 276 -8.43 -4.19 -11.14
CA THR A 276 -7.39 -4.37 -10.11
C THR A 276 -6.26 -5.33 -10.50
N ASP A 277 -6.25 -5.78 -11.77
CA ASP A 277 -5.24 -6.67 -12.29
C ASP A 277 -4.01 -5.88 -12.75
N PHE A 278 -2.82 -6.25 -12.27
CA PHE A 278 -1.54 -5.59 -12.58
C PHE A 278 -0.67 -6.34 -13.58
N GLU A 279 -1.14 -7.47 -14.08
CA GLU A 279 -0.43 -8.24 -15.11
C GLU A 279 -0.61 -7.63 -16.51
N TRP A 280 -1.17 -6.41 -16.57
CA TRP A 280 -1.29 -5.65 -17.81
C TRP A 280 -0.07 -4.78 -18.05
N CYS A 281 0.52 -4.93 -19.22
CA CYS A 281 1.57 -4.04 -19.73
C CYS A 281 0.95 -3.09 -20.76
N CYS A 282 0.81 -1.80 -20.40
CA CYS A 282 0.48 -0.76 -21.38
C CYS A 282 1.74 -0.34 -22.12
N ARG A 283 1.68 -0.42 -23.44
CA ARG A 283 2.77 -0.05 -24.33
C ARG A 283 2.53 1.33 -24.94
N ASP A 284 3.53 2.20 -24.89
CA ASP A 284 3.53 3.45 -25.65
C ASP A 284 3.71 3.13 -27.17
N LYS A 285 3.09 3.95 -28.02
CA LYS A 285 3.15 3.80 -29.49
C LYS A 285 4.55 3.78 -30.08
N ASN A 286 5.51 4.30 -29.35
CA ASN A 286 6.92 4.41 -29.75
C ASN A 286 7.82 3.27 -29.21
N ASP A 287 7.26 2.32 -28.50
CA ASP A 287 8.02 1.22 -27.90
C ASP A 287 8.15 0.03 -28.86
N LEU A 288 9.36 -0.15 -29.38
CA LEU A 288 9.75 -1.39 -30.08
C LEU A 288 10.19 -2.42 -29.04
N ILE A 289 9.41 -3.48 -28.86
CA ILE A 289 9.83 -4.67 -28.12
C ILE A 289 10.24 -5.73 -29.15
N SER A 290 11.52 -6.09 -29.14
CA SER A 290 11.99 -7.25 -29.88
C SER A 290 12.16 -8.41 -28.92
N CYS A 291 11.37 -9.44 -29.10
CA CYS A 291 11.60 -10.72 -28.45
C CYS A 291 12.26 -11.63 -29.49
N LEU A 292 13.46 -12.13 -29.21
CA LEU A 292 14.10 -13.15 -30.06
C LEU A 292 13.32 -14.46 -29.90
N LEU A 293 12.24 -14.59 -30.66
CA LEU A 293 11.57 -15.86 -30.87
C LEU A 293 12.34 -16.61 -31.94
N TYR A 294 13.30 -17.44 -31.56
CA TYR A 294 13.87 -18.39 -32.49
C TYR A 294 12.81 -19.45 -32.80
N THR A 295 12.35 -19.44 -34.03
CA THR A 295 11.68 -20.58 -34.64
C THR A 295 12.73 -21.60 -35.00
N SER A 296 12.86 -22.64 -34.23
CA SER A 296 13.46 -23.91 -34.66
C SER A 296 12.34 -24.90 -34.89
#